data_cf0c0dd39ff4f21d3543d721647541ce
#
_entry.id   cf0c0dd39ff4f21d3543d721647541ce
#
_cell.length_a   1.000
_cell.length_b   1.000
_cell.length_c   1.000
_cell.angle_alpha   90.00
_cell.angle_beta   90.00
_cell.angle_gamma   90.00
#
_symmetry.space_group_name_H-M   'P 1'
#
loop_
_entity.id
_entity.type
_entity.pdbx_description
1 polymer ?
#
loop_
_entity_poly.entity_id
_entity_poly.type
_entity_poly.pdbx_seq_one_letter_code
_entity_poly.pdbx_strand_id
1 'polypeptide(L)'
;HTAHVRAHALYEAGEDQLLANYLEGWLPDYPSDCPLSCHVWWHLCLAKLMIGDHQSIFDIYDQHCAPGNTTSPSINVFTDGASLLWRSELAGIERSHDRWEALLEYRNSSFPKPMVFVDAHGALPAVALGNKTDLDEWHDQVLEAGNNGKLPAGHIPAELAKAFSSH
;
A
#
# COMPACT_ATOMS: atom_id res chain seq x y z
N HIS A 1 10.95 -16.66 2.44
CA HIS A 1 11.80 -15.83 1.56
C HIS A 1 11.77 -16.26 0.09
N THR A 2 11.82 -17.56 -0.23
CA THR A 2 11.92 -18.03 -1.63
C THR A 2 10.65 -17.69 -2.45
N ALA A 3 9.46 -17.82 -1.88
CA ALA A 3 8.22 -17.50 -2.57
C ALA A 3 8.10 -16.01 -2.91
N HIS A 4 8.48 -15.13 -1.99
CA HIS A 4 8.49 -13.69 -2.19
C HIS A 4 9.47 -13.27 -3.31
N VAL A 5 10.70 -13.84 -3.31
CA VAL A 5 11.65 -13.58 -4.39
C VAL A 5 11.12 -14.04 -5.75
N ARG A 6 10.45 -15.20 -5.80
CA ARG A 6 9.82 -15.69 -7.02
C ARG A 6 8.67 -14.79 -7.47
N ALA A 7 7.88 -14.28 -6.53
CA ALA A 7 6.80 -13.35 -6.84
C ALA A 7 7.35 -12.08 -7.52
N HIS A 8 8.40 -11.48 -6.99
CA HIS A 8 9.07 -10.35 -7.64
C HIS A 8 9.60 -10.70 -9.03
N ALA A 9 10.27 -11.85 -9.19
CA ALA A 9 10.82 -12.24 -10.49
C ALA A 9 9.73 -12.41 -11.56
N LEU A 10 8.58 -13.00 -11.21
CA LEU A 10 7.46 -13.16 -12.12
C LEU A 10 6.79 -11.80 -12.44
N TYR A 11 6.62 -10.95 -11.44
CA TYR A 11 6.06 -9.61 -11.60
C TYR A 11 6.92 -8.75 -12.54
N GLU A 12 8.23 -8.70 -12.33
CA GLU A 12 9.17 -7.95 -13.18
C GLU A 12 9.26 -8.52 -14.61
N ALA A 13 8.99 -9.82 -14.78
CA ALA A 13 8.93 -10.45 -16.09
C ALA A 13 7.59 -10.22 -16.84
N GLY A 14 6.59 -9.64 -16.19
CA GLY A 14 5.23 -9.48 -16.74
C GLY A 14 4.45 -10.80 -16.82
N GLU A 15 4.86 -11.81 -16.07
CA GLU A 15 4.24 -13.15 -16.06
C GLU A 15 3.08 -13.20 -15.04
N ASP A 16 2.14 -12.23 -15.15
CA ASP A 16 1.12 -11.97 -14.14
C ASP A 16 0.18 -13.17 -13.91
N GLN A 17 -0.22 -13.86 -14.98
CA GLN A 17 -1.07 -15.07 -14.84
C GLN A 17 -0.32 -16.20 -14.13
N LEU A 18 0.98 -16.38 -14.42
CA LEU A 18 1.81 -17.40 -13.76
C LEU A 18 2.04 -17.03 -12.29
N LEU A 19 2.20 -15.74 -12.00
CA LEU A 19 2.31 -15.22 -10.63
C LEU A 19 1.03 -15.47 -9.83
N ALA A 20 -0.14 -15.14 -10.40
CA ALA A 20 -1.43 -15.39 -9.74
C ALA A 20 -1.61 -16.87 -9.41
N ASN A 21 -1.45 -17.76 -10.40
CA ASN A 21 -1.58 -19.20 -10.20
C ASN A 21 -0.59 -19.75 -9.15
N TYR A 22 0.64 -19.26 -9.17
CA TYR A 22 1.66 -19.66 -8.21
C TYR A 22 1.29 -19.26 -6.77
N LEU A 23 0.85 -18.02 -6.57
CA LEU A 23 0.51 -17.51 -5.24
C LEU A 23 -0.79 -18.11 -4.72
N GLU A 24 -1.80 -18.30 -5.54
CA GLU A 24 -3.05 -19.01 -5.17
C GLU A 24 -2.79 -20.42 -4.67
N GLY A 25 -1.86 -21.13 -5.28
CA GLY A 25 -1.49 -22.48 -4.85
C GLY A 25 -0.61 -22.52 -3.61
N TRP A 26 0.12 -21.44 -3.30
CA TRP A 26 1.12 -21.44 -2.24
C TRP A 26 0.65 -20.74 -0.95
N LEU A 27 -0.13 -19.66 -1.05
CA LEU A 27 -0.54 -18.81 0.08
C LEU A 27 -1.44 -19.51 1.11
N PRO A 28 -2.34 -20.45 0.73
CA PRO A 28 -3.18 -21.14 1.73
C PRO A 28 -2.38 -21.87 2.81
N ASP A 29 -1.19 -22.34 2.49
CA ASP A 29 -0.30 -23.03 3.42
C ASP A 29 0.72 -22.10 4.11
N TYR A 30 0.70 -20.79 3.80
CA TYR A 30 1.62 -19.84 4.37
C TYR A 30 1.10 -19.30 5.71
N PRO A 31 1.88 -19.40 6.80
CA PRO A 31 1.40 -18.95 8.10
C PRO A 31 1.06 -17.46 8.14
N SER A 32 -0.12 -17.15 8.65
CA SER A 32 -0.62 -15.76 8.72
C SER A 32 0.15 -14.86 9.67
N ASP A 33 0.87 -15.44 10.63
CA ASP A 33 1.73 -14.74 11.60
C ASP A 33 3.15 -14.46 11.09
N CYS A 34 3.47 -14.89 9.88
CA CYS A 34 4.75 -14.54 9.25
C CYS A 34 4.81 -13.05 8.89
N PRO A 35 5.94 -12.37 9.13
CA PRO A 35 6.08 -10.93 8.89
C PRO A 35 5.76 -10.47 7.47
N LEU A 36 5.95 -11.32 6.46
CA LEU A 36 5.65 -11.02 5.07
C LEU A 36 4.27 -11.51 4.61
N SER A 37 3.41 -12.02 5.50
CA SER A 37 2.14 -12.60 5.10
C SER A 37 1.29 -11.60 4.31
N CYS A 38 0.97 -10.44 4.89
CA CYS A 38 0.25 -9.37 4.21
C CYS A 38 0.89 -9.01 2.86
N HIS A 39 2.19 -8.84 2.84
CA HIS A 39 2.93 -8.42 1.64
C HIS A 39 2.88 -9.44 0.50
N VAL A 40 2.91 -10.74 0.80
CA VAL A 40 2.79 -11.76 -0.26
C VAL A 40 1.35 -11.89 -0.77
N TRP A 41 0.34 -11.70 0.09
CA TRP A 41 -1.05 -11.57 -0.33
C TRP A 41 -1.27 -10.33 -1.20
N TRP A 42 -0.63 -9.21 -0.88
CA TRP A 42 -0.63 -8.01 -1.71
C TRP A 42 -0.05 -8.27 -3.11
N HIS A 43 1.02 -9.04 -3.25
CA HIS A 43 1.52 -9.47 -4.57
C HIS A 43 0.47 -10.24 -5.37
N LEU A 44 -0.35 -11.07 -4.72
CA LEU A 44 -1.47 -11.73 -5.39
C LEU A 44 -2.51 -10.70 -5.85
N CYS A 45 -2.86 -9.71 -5.02
CA CYS A 45 -3.76 -8.63 -5.44
C CYS A 45 -3.21 -7.88 -6.67
N LEU A 46 -1.92 -7.59 -6.71
CA LEU A 46 -1.30 -6.94 -7.88
C LEU A 46 -1.39 -7.82 -9.13
N ALA A 47 -1.10 -9.12 -9.02
CA ALA A 47 -1.24 -10.05 -10.15
C ALA A 47 -2.69 -10.10 -10.66
N LYS A 48 -3.67 -10.18 -9.73
CA LYS A 48 -5.10 -10.13 -10.07
C LYS A 48 -5.48 -8.82 -10.77
N LEU A 49 -4.96 -7.69 -10.32
CA LEU A 49 -5.18 -6.40 -10.97
C LEU A 49 -4.66 -6.39 -12.40
N MET A 50 -3.46 -6.90 -12.63
CA MET A 50 -2.82 -6.94 -13.96
C MET A 50 -3.53 -7.86 -14.95
N ILE A 51 -4.10 -8.98 -14.49
CA ILE A 51 -4.89 -9.89 -15.36
C ILE A 51 -6.36 -9.51 -15.50
N GLY A 52 -6.81 -8.41 -14.85
CA GLY A 52 -8.18 -7.92 -14.92
C GLY A 52 -9.19 -8.69 -14.05
N ASP A 53 -8.74 -9.53 -13.13
CA ASP A 53 -9.60 -10.20 -12.15
C ASP A 53 -9.86 -9.28 -10.94
N HIS A 54 -10.66 -8.24 -11.18
CA HIS A 54 -10.91 -7.17 -10.19
C HIS A 54 -11.84 -7.60 -9.05
N GLN A 55 -12.63 -8.65 -9.24
CA GLN A 55 -13.63 -9.07 -8.25
C GLN A 55 -13.01 -9.62 -6.97
N SER A 56 -11.91 -10.36 -7.09
CA SER A 56 -11.26 -11.02 -5.96
C SER A 56 -10.31 -10.12 -5.16
N ILE A 57 -9.91 -8.97 -5.72
CA ILE A 57 -8.85 -8.12 -5.13
C ILE A 57 -9.24 -7.64 -3.72
N PHE A 58 -10.44 -7.11 -3.56
CA PHE A 58 -10.85 -6.55 -2.28
C PHE A 58 -11.23 -7.61 -1.25
N ASP A 59 -11.71 -8.78 -1.69
CA ASP A 59 -11.92 -9.91 -0.78
C ASP A 59 -10.58 -10.39 -0.19
N ILE A 60 -9.55 -10.50 -1.03
CA ILE A 60 -8.19 -10.84 -0.60
C ILE A 60 -7.61 -9.77 0.32
N TYR A 61 -7.72 -8.50 -0.08
CA TYR A 61 -7.24 -7.38 0.71
C TYR A 61 -7.88 -7.36 2.10
N ASP A 62 -9.21 -7.40 2.15
CA ASP A 62 -9.95 -7.34 3.41
C ASP A 62 -9.65 -8.50 4.34
N GLN A 63 -9.43 -9.70 3.81
CA GLN A 63 -9.13 -10.89 4.62
C GLN A 63 -7.69 -10.95 5.13
N HIS A 64 -6.72 -10.45 4.35
CA HIS A 64 -5.30 -10.77 4.58
C HIS A 64 -4.38 -9.55 4.70
N CYS A 65 -4.81 -8.36 4.25
CA CYS A 65 -3.95 -7.17 4.18
C CYS A 65 -4.48 -5.98 4.97
N ALA A 66 -5.81 -5.88 5.15
CA ALA A 66 -6.44 -4.72 5.77
C ALA A 66 -6.01 -4.51 7.24
N PRO A 67 -5.98 -3.26 7.72
CA PRO A 67 -5.77 -2.97 9.13
C PRO A 67 -6.70 -3.79 10.04
N GLY A 68 -6.13 -4.40 11.08
CA GLY A 68 -6.87 -5.25 12.03
C GLY A 68 -7.02 -6.71 11.62
N ASN A 69 -6.83 -7.07 10.36
CA ASN A 69 -6.99 -8.43 9.84
C ASN A 69 -5.65 -9.16 9.58
N THR A 70 -4.55 -8.52 9.92
CA THR A 70 -3.21 -9.09 9.81
C THR A 70 -2.33 -8.68 10.98
N THR A 71 -1.37 -9.53 11.32
CA THR A 71 -0.33 -9.26 12.34
C THR A 71 1.01 -8.85 11.70
N SER A 72 1.02 -8.63 10.39
CA SER A 72 2.22 -8.18 9.68
C SER A 72 2.69 -6.80 10.16
N PRO A 73 3.96 -6.43 9.95
CA PRO A 73 4.48 -5.13 10.34
C PRO A 73 3.65 -3.97 9.79
N SER A 74 3.40 -2.96 10.62
CA SER A 74 2.53 -1.82 10.28
C SER A 74 2.94 -1.12 8.99
N ILE A 75 4.23 -1.10 8.69
CA ILE A 75 4.75 -0.50 7.44
C ILE A 75 4.18 -1.23 6.21
N ASN A 76 4.17 -2.56 6.20
CA ASN A 76 3.60 -3.34 5.10
C ASN A 76 2.09 -3.13 5.01
N VAL A 77 1.37 -3.26 6.13
CA VAL A 77 -0.09 -3.07 6.17
C VAL A 77 -0.48 -1.73 5.55
N PHE A 78 0.20 -0.67 5.94
CA PHE A 78 -0.14 0.66 5.46
C PHE A 78 0.30 0.90 4.01
N THR A 79 1.58 0.67 3.69
CA THR A 79 2.11 1.04 2.36
C THR A 79 1.61 0.14 1.25
N ASP A 80 1.47 -1.16 1.51
CA ASP A 80 0.90 -2.12 0.56
C ASP A 80 -0.58 -1.81 0.32
N GLY A 81 -1.35 -1.52 1.39
CA GLY A 81 -2.75 -1.13 1.29
C GLY A 81 -2.95 0.16 0.49
N ALA A 82 -2.23 1.22 0.83
CA ALA A 82 -2.31 2.49 0.12
C ALA A 82 -1.91 2.36 -1.36
N SER A 83 -0.84 1.61 -1.63
CA SER A 83 -0.40 1.32 -3.00
C SER A 83 -1.43 0.53 -3.80
N LEU A 84 -2.08 -0.48 -3.19
CA LEU A 84 -3.09 -1.29 -3.86
C LEU A 84 -4.33 -0.47 -4.20
N LEU A 85 -4.89 0.26 -3.24
CA LEU A 85 -6.09 1.08 -3.46
C LEU A 85 -5.85 2.13 -4.55
N TRP A 86 -4.70 2.81 -4.51
CA TRP A 86 -4.33 3.80 -5.52
C TRP A 86 -4.21 3.19 -6.92
N ARG A 87 -3.53 2.05 -7.06
CA ARG A 87 -3.38 1.34 -8.33
C ARG A 87 -4.71 0.80 -8.86
N SER A 88 -5.61 0.37 -7.96
CA SER A 88 -6.95 -0.09 -8.33
C SER A 88 -7.76 1.04 -8.96
N GLU A 89 -7.70 2.26 -8.40
CA GLU A 89 -8.35 3.44 -8.97
C GLU A 89 -7.75 3.82 -10.34
N LEU A 90 -6.42 3.77 -10.48
CA LEU A 90 -5.77 4.01 -11.77
C LEU A 90 -6.18 2.96 -12.83
N ALA A 91 -6.52 1.75 -12.43
CA ALA A 91 -7.06 0.71 -13.30
C ALA A 91 -8.57 0.85 -13.57
N GLY A 92 -9.22 1.91 -13.06
CA GLY A 92 -10.63 2.20 -13.28
C GLY A 92 -11.60 1.52 -12.31
N ILE A 93 -11.10 0.95 -11.21
CA ILE A 93 -11.94 0.41 -10.16
C ILE A 93 -12.46 1.58 -9.31
N GLU A 94 -13.73 1.54 -8.95
CA GLU A 94 -14.37 2.59 -8.15
C GLU A 94 -13.68 2.74 -6.78
N ARG A 95 -13.52 4.01 -6.37
CA ARG A 95 -12.90 4.36 -5.08
C ARG A 95 -13.69 3.81 -3.90
N SER A 96 -13.01 3.12 -3.00
CA SER A 96 -13.58 2.63 -1.75
C SER A 96 -13.26 3.61 -0.61
N HIS A 97 -14.19 4.50 -0.30
CA HIS A 97 -14.03 5.49 0.78
C HIS A 97 -13.75 4.83 2.13
N ASP A 98 -14.49 3.80 2.50
CA ASP A 98 -14.35 3.10 3.79
C ASP A 98 -12.93 2.53 3.99
N ARG A 99 -12.33 1.97 2.92
CA ARG A 99 -10.95 1.43 2.98
C ARG A 99 -9.92 2.54 3.10
N TRP A 100 -10.14 3.68 2.43
CA TRP A 100 -9.26 4.83 2.57
C TRP A 100 -9.36 5.48 3.95
N GLU A 101 -10.56 5.56 4.54
CA GLU A 101 -10.77 6.03 5.91
C GLU A 101 -10.05 5.13 6.92
N ALA A 102 -10.18 3.80 6.78
CA ALA A 102 -9.47 2.84 7.63
C ALA A 102 -7.94 2.98 7.52
N LEU A 103 -7.41 3.22 6.32
CA LEU A 103 -5.97 3.45 6.13
C LEU A 103 -5.52 4.80 6.71
N LEU A 104 -6.35 5.86 6.61
CA LEU A 104 -6.03 7.15 7.21
C LEU A 104 -5.95 7.05 8.74
N GLU A 105 -6.93 6.39 9.36
CA GLU A 105 -6.95 6.13 10.80
C GLU A 105 -5.74 5.28 11.23
N TYR A 106 -5.44 4.24 10.45
CA TYR A 106 -4.29 3.37 10.71
C TYR A 106 -2.95 4.12 10.59
N ARG A 107 -2.79 5.00 9.57
CA ARG A 107 -1.62 5.87 9.46
C ARG A 107 -1.47 6.74 10.69
N ASN A 108 -2.54 7.42 11.10
CA ASN A 108 -2.51 8.36 12.22
C ASN A 108 -2.14 7.69 13.54
N SER A 109 -2.59 6.45 13.75
CA SER A 109 -2.28 5.69 14.96
C SER A 109 -0.89 5.05 14.94
N SER A 110 -0.47 4.51 13.79
CA SER A 110 0.78 3.74 13.67
C SER A 110 1.99 4.61 13.30
N PHE A 111 1.75 5.71 12.58
CA PHE A 111 2.80 6.60 12.07
C PHE A 111 2.45 8.07 12.37
N PRO A 112 2.48 8.48 13.65
CA PRO A 112 2.15 9.86 14.03
C PRO A 112 3.18 10.88 13.50
N LYS A 113 4.27 10.39 12.92
CA LYS A 113 5.30 11.19 12.23
C LYS A 113 5.77 10.47 10.98
N PRO A 114 6.13 11.23 9.93
CA PRO A 114 6.69 10.66 8.73
C PRO A 114 7.97 9.87 9.00
N MET A 115 8.11 8.74 8.32
CA MET A 115 9.32 7.95 8.27
C MET A 115 9.57 7.48 6.84
N VAL A 116 10.80 7.10 6.55
CA VAL A 116 11.21 6.60 5.22
C VAL A 116 10.26 5.50 4.77
N PHE A 117 9.86 5.55 3.51
CA PHE A 117 8.90 4.70 2.82
C PHE A 117 7.42 4.99 3.15
N VAL A 118 7.08 5.41 4.37
CA VAL A 118 5.73 5.89 4.71
C VAL A 118 5.52 7.33 4.26
N ASP A 119 6.59 8.12 4.15
CA ASP A 119 6.59 9.53 3.82
C ASP A 119 5.79 9.86 2.54
N ALA A 120 6.05 9.17 1.45
CA ALA A 120 5.31 9.36 0.19
C ALA A 120 3.90 8.74 0.25
N HIS A 121 3.75 7.52 0.79
CA HIS A 121 2.46 6.84 0.86
C HIS A 121 1.47 7.52 1.80
N GLY A 122 1.97 8.23 2.80
CA GLY A 122 1.16 8.87 3.83
C GLY A 122 0.20 9.95 3.32
N ALA A 123 0.47 10.54 2.16
CA ALA A 123 -0.41 11.51 1.53
C ALA A 123 -1.64 10.88 0.85
N LEU A 124 -1.53 9.62 0.37
CA LEU A 124 -2.52 8.99 -0.49
C LEU A 124 -3.92 8.92 0.14
N PRO A 125 -4.10 8.52 1.41
CA PRO A 125 -5.43 8.51 2.02
C PRO A 125 -6.08 9.90 2.08
N ALA A 126 -5.30 10.93 2.42
CA ALA A 126 -5.81 12.30 2.47
C ALA A 126 -6.22 12.81 1.09
N VAL A 127 -5.45 12.50 0.06
CA VAL A 127 -5.78 12.83 -1.34
C VAL A 127 -7.05 12.12 -1.77
N ALA A 128 -7.14 10.81 -1.54
CA ALA A 128 -8.30 10.01 -1.94
C ALA A 128 -9.60 10.47 -1.26
N LEU A 129 -9.52 10.91 -0.01
CA LEU A 129 -10.66 11.39 0.77
C LEU A 129 -10.96 12.90 0.57
N GLY A 130 -10.13 13.62 -0.19
CA GLY A 130 -10.27 15.07 -0.36
C GLY A 130 -9.99 15.85 0.94
N ASN A 131 -9.27 15.26 1.89
CA ASN A 131 -8.93 15.88 3.18
C ASN A 131 -7.70 16.78 3.03
N LYS A 132 -7.95 18.00 2.56
CA LYS A 132 -6.90 18.98 2.32
C LYS A 132 -6.11 19.34 3.59
N THR A 133 -6.75 19.45 4.72
CA THR A 133 -6.09 19.81 5.98
C THR A 133 -5.06 18.77 6.37
N ASP A 134 -5.45 17.49 6.35
CA ASP A 134 -4.54 16.39 6.67
C ASP A 134 -3.39 16.28 5.65
N LEU A 135 -3.69 16.53 4.37
CA LEU A 135 -2.66 16.55 3.31
C LEU A 135 -1.63 17.64 3.54
N ASP A 136 -2.06 18.87 3.84
CA ASP A 136 -1.19 20.00 4.09
C ASP A 136 -0.33 19.75 5.35
N GLU A 137 -0.93 19.24 6.42
CA GLU A 137 -0.22 18.88 7.66
C GLU A 137 0.83 17.78 7.43
N TRP A 138 0.48 16.73 6.68
CA TRP A 138 1.42 15.65 6.34
C TRP A 138 2.58 16.16 5.48
N HIS A 139 2.28 16.96 4.46
CA HIS A 139 3.28 17.59 3.61
C HIS A 139 4.29 18.40 4.44
N ASP A 140 3.81 19.26 5.34
CA ASP A 140 4.67 20.13 6.16
C ASP A 140 5.55 19.31 7.12
N GLN A 141 5.02 18.23 7.71
CA GLN A 141 5.79 17.32 8.54
C GLN A 141 6.90 16.60 7.75
N VAL A 142 6.60 16.14 6.53
CA VAL A 142 7.59 15.47 5.65
C VAL A 142 8.69 16.46 5.26
N LEU A 143 8.32 17.68 4.88
CA LEU A 143 9.26 18.75 4.52
C LEU A 143 10.15 19.14 5.71
N GLU A 144 9.58 19.30 6.89
CA GLU A 144 10.32 19.58 8.11
C GLU A 144 11.31 18.45 8.45
N ALA A 145 10.87 17.21 8.37
CA ALA A 145 11.71 16.04 8.63
C ALA A 145 12.87 15.94 7.64
N GLY A 146 12.64 16.29 6.37
CA GLY A 146 13.69 16.41 5.36
C GLY A 146 14.70 17.50 5.67
N ASN A 147 14.24 18.69 5.97
CA ASN A 147 15.08 19.84 6.30
C ASN A 147 15.95 19.60 7.56
N ASN A 148 15.42 18.81 8.51
CA ASN A 148 16.14 18.43 9.74
C ASN A 148 17.02 17.19 9.57
N GLY A 149 17.19 16.65 8.36
CA GLY A 149 18.02 15.49 8.05
C GLY A 149 17.47 14.15 8.59
N LYS A 150 16.21 14.11 9.02
CA LYS A 150 15.55 12.88 9.53
C LYS A 150 15.06 11.99 8.39
N LEU A 151 14.74 12.60 7.24
CA LEU A 151 14.39 11.88 6.01
C LEU A 151 15.44 12.21 4.94
N PRO A 152 16.15 11.20 4.38
CA PRO A 152 17.27 11.43 3.45
C PRO A 152 16.93 12.24 2.19
N ALA A 153 15.68 12.23 1.77
CA ALA A 153 15.21 12.94 0.58
C ALA A 153 13.84 13.59 0.81
N GLY A 154 13.63 14.14 2.01
CA GLY A 154 12.32 14.61 2.48
C GLY A 154 11.62 15.63 1.58
N HIS A 155 12.35 16.42 0.81
CA HIS A 155 11.76 17.32 -0.19
C HIS A 155 11.10 16.57 -1.36
N ILE A 156 11.61 15.39 -1.76
CA ILE A 156 11.03 14.58 -2.85
C ILE A 156 9.66 14.01 -2.44
N PRO A 157 9.51 13.30 -1.30
CA PRO A 157 8.20 12.85 -0.84
C PRO A 157 7.20 13.99 -0.61
N ALA A 158 7.65 15.16 -0.15
CA ALA A 158 6.78 16.33 0.00
C ALA A 158 6.24 16.83 -1.36
N GLU A 159 7.07 16.90 -2.39
CA GLU A 159 6.61 17.25 -3.74
C GLU A 159 5.71 16.16 -4.36
N LEU A 160 5.96 14.87 -4.07
CA LEU A 160 5.08 13.79 -4.49
C LEU A 160 3.69 13.92 -3.83
N ALA A 161 3.62 14.27 -2.55
CA ALA A 161 2.33 14.50 -1.87
C ALA A 161 1.50 15.59 -2.57
N LYS A 162 2.15 16.67 -3.02
CA LYS A 162 1.49 17.71 -3.84
C LYS A 162 1.07 17.19 -5.22
N ALA A 163 1.92 16.42 -5.88
CA ALA A 163 1.62 15.87 -7.20
C ALA A 163 0.38 14.96 -7.16
N PHE A 164 0.24 14.13 -6.13
CA PHE A 164 -0.95 13.28 -5.95
C PHE A 164 -2.24 14.10 -5.82
N SER A 165 -2.19 15.31 -5.23
CA SER A 165 -3.37 16.16 -5.09
C SER A 165 -3.86 16.77 -6.42
N SER A 166 -3.10 16.61 -7.50
CA SER A 166 -3.43 17.15 -8.81
C SER A 166 -4.22 16.15 -9.69
N HIS A 167 -4.48 14.95 -9.19
CA HIS A 167 -5.29 13.91 -9.80
C HIS A 167 -6.67 13.82 -9.17
#